data_1f5ba2eb5465fb90c42c33067f440608
#
_entry.id   1f5ba2eb5465fb90c42c33067f440608
#
_cell.length_a   1.000
_cell.length_b   1.000
_cell.length_c   1.000
_cell.angle_alpha   90.00
_cell.angle_beta   90.00
_cell.angle_gamma   90.00
#
_symmetry.space_group_name_H-M   'P 1'
#
loop_
_entity.id
_entity.type
_entity.pdbx_description
1 polymer ?
#
loop_
_entity_poly.entity_id
_entity_poly.type
_entity_poly.pdbx_seq_one_letter_code
_entity_poly.pdbx_strand_id
1 'polypeptide(L)'
;MSVSTFSSDFVHTALIQMGANQIKVVSGKQMVITFDLGNGLDLVYVLSVSKENKCFLQRARPYPMVHGKFASTEEILPFIERDYHAFLNARNSRNYGTFVDVARKTLALTQKMEELFITHNLSPEDLALLHAQCDQMDALMKEVAHRSPEIYCEL
;
A
#
# COMPACT_ATOMS: atom_id res chain seq x y z
N MET A 1 -29.24 14.93 9.78
CA MET A 1 -28.15 14.66 8.83
C MET A 1 -28.51 13.40 8.06
N SER A 2 -28.90 13.52 6.78
CA SER A 2 -29.30 12.38 5.99
C SER A 2 -28.06 11.59 5.58
N VAL A 3 -27.91 10.41 6.11
CA VAL A 3 -26.96 9.43 5.61
C VAL A 3 -27.43 9.06 4.21
N SER A 4 -26.71 9.49 3.19
CA SER A 4 -26.89 9.04 1.81
C SER A 4 -26.73 7.53 1.83
N THR A 5 -27.82 6.80 1.77
CA THR A 5 -27.83 5.35 1.54
C THR A 5 -27.36 5.16 0.11
N PHE A 6 -26.07 4.91 -0.04
CA PHE A 6 -25.52 4.48 -1.33
C PHE A 6 -26.24 3.17 -1.66
N SER A 7 -27.15 3.22 -2.64
CA SER A 7 -27.94 2.04 -3.00
C SER A 7 -26.98 1.00 -3.55
N SER A 8 -26.72 -0.03 -2.77
CA SER A 8 -25.91 -1.21 -3.14
C SER A 8 -26.38 -1.78 -4.50
N ASP A 9 -27.67 -1.69 -4.78
CA ASP A 9 -28.30 -2.21 -5.98
C ASP A 9 -27.93 -1.41 -7.23
N PHE A 10 -27.79 -0.09 -7.12
CA PHE A 10 -27.35 0.75 -8.23
C PHE A 10 -25.91 0.42 -8.64
N VAL A 11 -25.00 0.33 -7.67
CA VAL A 11 -23.59 -0.01 -7.92
C VAL A 11 -23.47 -1.42 -8.50
N HIS A 12 -24.21 -2.37 -7.95
CA HIS A 12 -24.24 -3.75 -8.45
C HIS A 12 -24.71 -3.81 -9.91
N THR A 13 -25.83 -3.16 -10.23
CA THR A 13 -26.37 -3.12 -11.59
C THR A 13 -25.39 -2.46 -12.57
N ALA A 14 -24.80 -1.33 -12.19
CA ALA A 14 -23.84 -0.63 -13.03
C ALA A 14 -22.60 -1.48 -13.34
N LEU A 15 -22.07 -2.19 -12.35
CA LEU A 15 -20.90 -3.06 -12.53
C LEU A 15 -21.19 -4.24 -13.45
N ILE A 16 -22.37 -4.85 -13.35
CA ILE A 16 -22.82 -5.90 -14.31
C ILE A 16 -22.93 -5.34 -15.72
N GLN A 17 -23.48 -4.13 -15.89
CA GLN A 17 -23.57 -3.48 -17.20
C GLN A 17 -22.19 -3.14 -17.78
N MET A 18 -21.19 -2.86 -16.93
CA MET A 18 -19.78 -2.66 -17.32
C MET A 18 -19.08 -3.97 -17.71
N GLY A 19 -19.71 -5.14 -17.51
CA GLY A 19 -19.14 -6.44 -17.85
C GLY A 19 -18.54 -7.22 -16.70
N ALA A 20 -18.84 -6.88 -15.44
CA ALA A 20 -18.38 -7.66 -14.29
C ALA A 20 -18.99 -9.07 -14.33
N ASN A 21 -18.16 -10.10 -14.43
CA ASN A 21 -18.61 -11.50 -14.47
C ASN A 21 -19.09 -12.00 -13.11
N GLN A 22 -18.57 -11.44 -12.03
CA GLN A 22 -18.95 -11.83 -10.67
C GLN A 22 -18.79 -10.66 -9.70
N ILE A 23 -19.81 -10.44 -8.88
CA ILE A 23 -19.77 -9.49 -7.79
C ILE A 23 -20.06 -10.26 -6.51
N LYS A 24 -19.06 -10.30 -5.59
CA LYS A 24 -19.21 -10.90 -4.27
C LYS A 24 -19.28 -9.81 -3.22
N VAL A 25 -20.44 -9.66 -2.59
CA VAL A 25 -20.59 -8.78 -1.43
C VAL A 25 -20.04 -9.50 -0.19
N VAL A 26 -19.05 -8.90 0.46
CA VAL A 26 -18.46 -9.44 1.68
C VAL A 26 -18.89 -8.57 2.85
N SER A 27 -19.56 -9.19 3.82
CA SER A 27 -19.91 -8.52 5.07
C SER A 27 -18.73 -8.59 6.04
N GLY A 28 -18.41 -7.47 6.67
CA GLY A 28 -17.29 -7.38 7.61
C GLY A 28 -17.25 -6.04 8.33
N LYS A 29 -16.19 -5.83 9.10
CA LYS A 29 -15.88 -4.55 9.72
C LYS A 29 -14.69 -3.92 9.01
N GLN A 30 -14.71 -2.60 8.85
CA GLN A 30 -13.57 -1.85 8.39
C GLN A 30 -13.19 -0.83 9.47
N MET A 31 -11.90 -0.75 9.76
CA MET A 31 -11.34 0.18 10.74
C MET A 31 -10.28 1.03 10.06
N VAL A 32 -10.33 2.33 10.32
CA VAL A 32 -9.24 3.26 10.00
C VAL A 32 -8.49 3.51 11.30
N ILE A 33 -7.22 3.14 11.34
CA ILE A 33 -6.36 3.20 12.52
C ILE A 33 -5.32 4.28 12.26
N THR A 34 -5.25 5.28 13.11
CA THR A 34 -4.29 6.38 12.99
C THR A 34 -3.37 6.41 14.21
N PHE A 35 -2.07 6.37 13.97
CA PHE A 35 -1.05 6.63 14.98
C PHE A 35 -0.40 7.98 14.67
N ASP A 36 -0.41 8.87 15.66
CA ASP A 36 0.34 10.13 15.59
C ASP A 36 1.82 9.85 15.82
N LEU A 37 2.63 10.14 14.80
CA LEU A 37 4.08 10.04 14.90
C LEU A 37 4.71 11.34 15.44
N GLY A 38 3.91 12.37 15.70
CA GLY A 38 4.36 13.70 16.08
C GLY A 38 4.77 14.58 14.89
N ASN A 39 4.87 15.89 15.13
CA ASN A 39 5.23 16.88 14.10
C ASN A 39 4.32 16.89 12.87
N GLY A 40 3.04 16.53 13.03
CA GLY A 40 2.07 16.45 11.93
C GLY A 40 2.26 15.25 11.00
N LEU A 41 3.00 14.23 11.43
CA LEU A 41 3.21 12.98 10.71
C LEU A 41 2.27 11.91 11.27
N ASP A 42 1.51 11.28 10.38
CA ASP A 42 0.58 10.21 10.70
C ASP A 42 0.99 8.89 10.04
N LEU A 43 0.79 7.81 10.77
CA LEU A 43 0.79 6.45 10.25
C LEU A 43 -0.65 5.94 10.25
N VAL A 44 -1.21 5.68 9.07
CA VAL A 44 -2.63 5.34 8.94
C VAL A 44 -2.77 4.00 8.25
N TYR A 45 -3.54 3.12 8.87
CA TYR A 45 -3.93 1.82 8.31
C TYR A 45 -5.43 1.74 8.06
N VAL A 46 -5.79 0.96 7.06
CA VAL A 46 -7.15 0.48 6.82
C VAL A 46 -7.14 -1.03 7.02
N LEU A 47 -7.83 -1.49 8.05
CA LEU A 47 -7.98 -2.89 8.37
C LEU A 47 -9.41 -3.34 8.06
N SER A 48 -9.54 -4.33 7.17
CA SER A 48 -10.81 -4.98 6.87
C SER A 48 -10.83 -6.37 7.51
N VAL A 49 -11.87 -6.66 8.28
CA VAL A 49 -12.06 -7.96 8.95
C VAL A 49 -13.36 -8.58 8.44
N SER A 50 -13.29 -9.76 7.83
CA SER A 50 -14.45 -10.51 7.38
C SER A 50 -15.20 -11.17 8.55
N LYS A 51 -16.40 -11.69 8.29
CA LYS A 51 -17.14 -12.46 9.30
C LYS A 51 -16.42 -13.75 9.74
N GLU A 52 -15.57 -14.30 8.86
CA GLU A 52 -14.73 -15.48 9.15
C GLU A 52 -13.41 -15.10 9.83
N ASN A 53 -13.28 -13.87 10.36
CA ASN A 53 -12.09 -13.36 11.03
C ASN A 53 -10.85 -13.27 10.12
N LYS A 54 -11.02 -13.26 8.80
CA LYS A 54 -9.92 -13.02 7.86
C LYS A 54 -9.66 -11.54 7.77
N CYS A 55 -8.40 -11.15 7.93
CA CYS A 55 -7.97 -9.77 7.94
C CYS A 55 -7.26 -9.38 6.64
N PHE A 56 -7.49 -8.16 6.19
CA PHE A 56 -6.77 -7.55 5.08
C PHE A 56 -6.30 -6.15 5.50
N LEU A 57 -4.99 -5.93 5.43
CA LEU A 57 -4.36 -4.71 5.90
C LEU A 57 -3.76 -3.92 4.74
N GLN A 58 -4.05 -2.62 4.75
CA GLN A 58 -3.41 -1.63 3.90
C GLN A 58 -2.90 -0.48 4.77
N ARG A 59 -1.71 0.02 4.47
CA ARG A 59 -1.27 1.31 4.98
C ARG A 59 -1.69 2.40 3.99
N ALA A 60 -2.28 3.49 4.49
CA ALA A 60 -2.70 4.63 3.68
C ALA A 60 -1.69 5.78 3.77
N ARG A 61 -1.03 5.96 4.92
CA ARG A 61 -0.02 6.99 5.16
C ARG A 61 1.19 6.41 5.89
N PRO A 62 2.41 6.95 5.65
CA PRO A 62 2.78 8.16 4.88
C PRO A 62 2.70 7.96 3.35
N TYR A 63 2.66 6.73 2.87
CA TYR A 63 2.42 6.34 1.48
C TYR A 63 1.62 5.04 1.45
N PRO A 64 0.77 4.84 0.43
CA PRO A 64 -0.06 3.65 0.35
C PRO A 64 0.77 2.39 0.12
N MET A 65 0.44 1.33 0.86
CA MET A 65 1.07 0.02 0.71
C MET A 65 0.11 -1.08 1.14
N VAL A 66 -0.05 -2.09 0.31
CA VAL A 66 -0.82 -3.29 0.64
C VAL A 66 0.08 -4.26 1.39
N HIS A 67 -0.29 -4.59 2.63
CA HIS A 67 0.40 -5.62 3.42
C HIS A 67 -0.19 -7.01 3.21
N GLY A 68 -1.42 -7.08 2.70
CA GLY A 68 -2.04 -8.33 2.30
C GLY A 68 -2.99 -8.92 3.31
N LYS A 69 -3.14 -10.25 3.23
CA LYS A 69 -4.07 -11.02 4.05
C LYS A 69 -3.36 -11.64 5.24
N PHE A 70 -4.05 -11.61 6.38
CA PHE A 70 -3.65 -12.29 7.62
C PHE A 70 -4.73 -13.28 8.00
N ALA A 71 -4.35 -14.40 8.60
CA ALA A 71 -5.28 -15.45 8.96
C ALA A 71 -6.18 -15.04 10.15
N SER A 72 -5.67 -14.18 11.03
CA SER A 72 -6.38 -13.73 12.22
C SER A 72 -5.92 -12.36 12.73
N THR A 73 -6.63 -11.84 13.72
CA THR A 73 -6.26 -10.61 14.44
C THR A 73 -5.02 -10.79 15.30
N GLU A 74 -4.75 -12.01 15.79
CA GLU A 74 -3.58 -12.34 16.58
C GLU A 74 -2.28 -12.20 15.79
N GLU A 75 -2.33 -12.43 14.47
CA GLU A 75 -1.17 -12.26 13.58
C GLU A 75 -0.94 -10.78 13.21
N ILE A 76 -2.02 -10.02 13.08
CA ILE A 76 -1.95 -8.65 12.56
C ILE A 76 -1.50 -7.65 13.62
N LEU A 77 -1.84 -7.86 14.89
CA LEU A 77 -1.49 -6.92 15.96
C LEU A 77 0.03 -6.80 16.15
N PRO A 78 0.80 -7.89 16.26
CA PRO A 78 2.27 -7.80 16.33
C PRO A 78 2.89 -7.19 15.07
N PHE A 79 2.26 -7.40 13.90
CA PHE A 79 2.71 -6.78 12.66
C PHE A 79 2.57 -5.25 12.72
N ILE A 80 1.39 -4.75 13.10
CA ILE A 80 1.13 -3.30 13.20
C ILE A 80 2.04 -2.67 14.27
N GLU A 81 2.21 -3.33 15.41
CA GLU A 81 3.07 -2.84 16.49
C GLU A 81 4.53 -2.67 16.02
N ARG A 82 5.08 -3.69 15.38
CA ARG A 82 6.44 -3.64 14.82
C ARG A 82 6.60 -2.56 13.76
N ASP A 83 5.64 -2.45 12.82
CA ASP A 83 5.67 -1.41 11.76
C ASP A 83 5.56 -0.01 12.37
N TYR A 84 4.70 0.18 13.37
CA TYR A 84 4.56 1.43 14.10
C TYR A 84 5.87 1.85 14.80
N HIS A 85 6.52 0.94 15.52
CA HIS A 85 7.82 1.22 16.17
C HIS A 85 8.92 1.52 15.15
N ALA A 86 8.91 0.82 14.01
CA ALA A 86 9.85 1.12 12.92
C ALA A 86 9.66 2.55 12.38
N PHE A 87 8.41 3.00 12.19
CA PHE A 87 8.12 4.37 11.76
C PHE A 87 8.41 5.41 12.85
N LEU A 88 8.15 5.10 14.12
CA LEU A 88 8.54 5.97 15.24
C LEU A 88 10.05 6.21 15.28
N ASN A 89 10.85 5.18 15.00
CA ASN A 89 12.29 5.32 14.90
C ASN A 89 12.71 6.06 13.62
N ALA A 90 12.15 5.66 12.47
CA ALA A 90 12.50 6.24 11.17
C ALA A 90 12.25 7.76 11.09
N ARG A 91 11.18 8.26 11.73
CA ARG A 91 10.84 9.70 11.75
C ARG A 91 11.95 10.59 12.32
N ASN A 92 12.81 10.03 13.17
CA ASN A 92 13.94 10.76 13.78
C ASN A 92 15.09 10.97 12.79
N SER A 93 15.09 10.27 11.67
CA SER A 93 16.08 10.44 10.61
C SER A 93 15.88 11.77 9.89
N ARG A 94 16.98 12.49 9.64
CA ARG A 94 16.99 13.69 8.79
C ARG A 94 16.56 13.38 7.35
N ASN A 95 16.67 12.13 6.93
CA ASN A 95 16.34 11.66 5.59
C ASN A 95 14.90 11.15 5.47
N TYR A 96 14.09 11.19 6.55
CA TYR A 96 12.73 10.65 6.55
C TYR A 96 11.85 11.25 5.43
N GLY A 97 11.86 12.57 5.28
CA GLY A 97 11.10 13.26 4.23
C GLY A 97 11.52 12.80 2.83
N THR A 98 12.83 12.72 2.56
CA THR A 98 13.36 12.23 1.29
C THR A 98 12.97 10.77 1.03
N PHE A 99 13.01 9.92 2.05
CA PHE A 99 12.56 8.53 1.95
C PHE A 99 11.08 8.44 1.55
N VAL A 100 10.21 9.20 2.20
CA VAL A 100 8.77 9.24 1.87
C VAL A 100 8.55 9.74 0.45
N ASP A 101 9.30 10.74 0.00
CA ASP A 101 9.21 11.26 -1.38
C ASP A 101 9.65 10.20 -2.40
N VAL A 102 10.74 9.47 -2.13
CA VAL A 102 11.19 8.35 -2.99
C VAL A 102 10.12 7.27 -3.06
N ALA A 103 9.53 6.86 -1.93
CA ALA A 103 8.46 5.87 -1.90
C ALA A 103 7.24 6.31 -2.73
N ARG A 104 6.81 7.57 -2.60
CA ARG A 104 5.70 8.13 -3.38
C ARG A 104 6.02 8.20 -4.89
N LYS A 105 7.25 8.56 -5.26
CA LYS A 105 7.69 8.57 -6.65
C LYS A 105 7.67 7.17 -7.27
N THR A 106 8.10 6.16 -6.53
CA THR A 106 8.07 4.76 -6.99
C THR A 106 6.64 4.29 -7.27
N LEU A 107 5.70 4.62 -6.37
CA LEU A 107 4.28 4.35 -6.59
C LEU A 107 3.72 5.07 -7.83
N ALA A 108 4.07 6.35 -8.00
CA ALA A 108 3.66 7.12 -9.17
C ALA A 108 4.25 6.56 -10.47
N LEU A 109 5.46 6.01 -10.44
CA LEU A 109 6.06 5.34 -11.61
C LEU A 109 5.29 4.08 -12.00
N THR A 110 4.83 3.28 -11.03
CA THR A 110 3.99 2.10 -11.30
C THR A 110 2.69 2.50 -12.00
N GLN A 111 2.01 3.56 -11.53
CA GLN A 111 0.79 4.07 -12.16
C GLN A 111 1.05 4.56 -13.60
N LYS A 112 2.13 5.32 -13.80
CA LYS A 112 2.51 5.80 -15.14
C LYS A 112 2.85 4.67 -16.11
N MET A 113 3.47 3.61 -15.61
CA MET A 113 3.80 2.43 -16.43
C MET A 113 2.54 1.71 -16.87
N GLU A 114 1.56 1.56 -15.98
CA GLU A 114 0.25 1.00 -16.31
C GLU A 114 -0.49 1.87 -17.34
N GLU A 115 -0.56 3.20 -17.12
CA GLU A 115 -1.16 4.14 -18.05
C GLU A 115 -0.49 4.07 -19.44
N LEU A 116 0.83 4.06 -19.46
CA LEU A 116 1.61 3.96 -20.71
C LEU A 116 1.25 2.67 -21.46
N PHE A 117 1.20 1.52 -20.79
CA PHE A 117 0.89 0.24 -21.41
C PHE A 117 -0.56 0.16 -21.91
N ILE A 118 -1.51 0.75 -21.20
CA ILE A 118 -2.94 0.73 -21.58
C ILE A 118 -3.22 1.69 -22.74
N THR A 119 -2.51 2.83 -22.81
CA THR A 119 -2.81 3.90 -23.76
C THR A 119 -1.93 3.89 -25.00
N HIS A 120 -0.83 3.15 -25.03
CA HIS A 120 0.12 3.10 -26.12
C HIS A 120 0.43 1.66 -26.54
N ASN A 121 0.65 1.46 -27.84
CA ASN A 121 1.15 0.19 -28.35
C ASN A 121 2.68 0.15 -28.24
N LEU A 122 3.19 -0.34 -27.12
CA LEU A 122 4.61 -0.40 -26.85
C LEU A 122 5.30 -1.47 -27.68
N SER A 123 6.49 -1.18 -28.19
CA SER A 123 7.35 -2.17 -28.82
C SER A 123 7.94 -3.14 -27.79
N PRO A 124 8.28 -4.39 -28.18
CA PRO A 124 9.02 -5.31 -27.30
C PRO A 124 10.34 -4.72 -26.82
N GLU A 125 11.01 -3.93 -27.66
CA GLU A 125 12.28 -3.28 -27.36
C GLU A 125 12.11 -2.23 -26.25
N ASP A 126 11.06 -1.39 -26.31
CA ASP A 126 10.76 -0.39 -25.28
C ASP A 126 10.40 -1.06 -23.94
N LEU A 127 9.63 -2.15 -23.98
CA LEU A 127 9.32 -2.93 -22.78
C LEU A 127 10.58 -3.55 -22.16
N ALA A 128 11.50 -4.07 -23.00
CA ALA A 128 12.77 -4.60 -22.52
C ALA A 128 13.64 -3.53 -21.86
N LEU A 129 13.65 -2.30 -22.40
CA LEU A 129 14.36 -1.16 -21.79
C LEU A 129 13.76 -0.80 -20.41
N LEU A 130 12.43 -0.74 -20.30
CA LEU A 130 11.75 -0.46 -19.02
C LEU A 130 12.05 -1.55 -18.00
N HIS A 131 12.01 -2.81 -18.41
CA HIS A 131 12.36 -3.95 -17.53
C HIS A 131 13.80 -3.85 -17.03
N ALA A 132 14.76 -3.55 -17.93
CA ALA A 132 16.16 -3.40 -17.55
C ALA A 132 16.37 -2.24 -16.55
N GLN A 133 15.60 -1.15 -16.64
CA GLN A 133 15.66 -0.07 -15.65
C GLN A 133 15.13 -0.51 -14.28
N CYS A 134 14.11 -1.35 -14.23
CA CYS A 134 13.63 -1.93 -12.96
C CYS A 134 14.71 -2.83 -12.33
N ASP A 135 15.38 -3.66 -13.13
CA ASP A 135 16.47 -4.52 -12.66
C ASP A 135 17.66 -3.69 -12.12
N GLN A 136 18.00 -2.58 -12.79
CA GLN A 136 19.03 -1.66 -12.32
C GLN A 136 18.66 -1.02 -10.98
N MET A 137 17.39 -0.65 -10.79
CA MET A 137 16.92 -0.08 -9.52
C MET A 137 16.98 -1.12 -8.40
N ASP A 138 16.58 -2.38 -8.66
CA ASP A 138 16.69 -3.47 -7.68
C ASP A 138 18.16 -3.72 -7.29
N ALA A 139 19.06 -3.78 -8.28
CA ALA A 139 20.49 -3.93 -8.04
C ALA A 139 21.07 -2.77 -7.20
N LEU A 140 20.69 -1.53 -7.52
CA LEU A 140 21.09 -0.35 -6.73
C LEU A 140 20.60 -0.42 -5.29
N MET A 141 19.34 -0.84 -5.05
CA MET A 141 18.82 -1.00 -3.69
C MET A 141 19.62 -2.04 -2.89
N LYS A 142 19.99 -3.17 -3.51
CA LYS A 142 20.84 -4.20 -2.88
C LYS A 142 22.23 -3.65 -2.54
N GLU A 143 22.85 -2.91 -3.47
CA GLU A 143 24.14 -2.26 -3.24
C GLU A 143 24.09 -1.25 -2.10
N VAL A 144 23.06 -0.39 -2.10
CA VAL A 144 22.85 0.59 -1.02
C VAL A 144 22.63 -0.10 0.32
N ALA A 145 21.86 -1.17 0.38
CA ALA A 145 21.66 -1.96 1.59
C ALA A 145 22.98 -2.53 2.10
N HIS A 146 23.83 -3.07 1.21
CA HIS A 146 25.13 -3.66 1.59
C HIS A 146 26.11 -2.63 2.18
N ARG A 147 26.11 -1.39 1.68
CA ARG A 147 27.02 -0.34 2.16
C ARG A 147 26.46 0.52 3.31
N SER A 148 25.17 0.33 3.64
CA SER A 148 24.51 1.09 4.70
C SER A 148 24.51 0.30 6.01
N PRO A 149 24.78 0.93 7.18
CA PRO A 149 24.68 0.24 8.46
C PRO A 149 23.23 -0.16 8.73
N GLU A 150 23.04 -1.37 9.23
CA GLU A 150 21.72 -1.84 9.67
C GLU A 150 21.25 -1.08 10.92
N ILE A 151 19.95 -0.80 10.96
CA ILE A 151 19.29 -0.20 12.11
C ILE A 151 18.51 -1.32 12.81
N TYR A 152 18.91 -1.68 14.00
CA TYR A 152 18.18 -2.60 14.85
C TYR A 152 17.14 -1.81 15.64
N CYS A 153 15.85 -2.05 15.38
CA CYS A 153 14.78 -1.62 16.26
C CYS A 153 14.61 -2.71 17.33
N GLU A 154 15.01 -2.43 18.55
CA GLU A 154 14.60 -3.26 19.69
C GLU A 154 13.06 -3.20 19.78
N LEU A 155 12.42 -4.36 19.72
CA LEU A 155 10.97 -4.54 19.85
C LEU A 155 10.62 -4.80 21.32
#